data_0ff8342579bd4e5e3d6f2e522490c37a
#
_entry.id   0ff8342579bd4e5e3d6f2e522490c37a
#
_cell.length_a   1.000
_cell.length_b   1.000
_cell.length_c   1.000
_cell.angle_alpha   90.00
_cell.angle_beta   90.00
_cell.angle_gamma   90.00
#
_symmetry.space_group_name_H-M   'P 1'
#
loop_
_entity.id
_entity.type
_entity.pdbx_description
1 polymer ?
#
loop_
_entity_poly.entity_id
_entity_poly.type
_entity_poly.pdbx_seq_one_letter_code
_entity_poly.pdbx_strand_id
1 'polypeptide(L)'
;MHIEFLAVVDEHDRIIDRRPRSEIHALKLRHRAVHILVFNDQQQLLLQKRSMKKDLNKGLWDTSAAGHVDDGETYETCAPRELHEELGVTADLIPLFKLKPTVDLGMEFIQVYRCRHNGPFTACSDEIDEIRWMDMSEIDMQVNQQDASMTETFKIIWRRYRGL
;
A
#
# COMPACT_ATOMS: atom_id res chain seq x y z
N MET A 1 -2.99 24.42 7.33
CA MET A 1 -2.23 23.23 6.88
C MET A 1 -2.47 22.08 7.84
N HIS A 2 -2.91 20.96 7.32
CA HIS A 2 -3.16 19.76 8.13
C HIS A 2 -1.85 18.98 8.32
N ILE A 3 -1.49 18.70 9.57
CA ILE A 3 -0.32 17.88 9.89
C ILE A 3 -0.79 16.47 10.19
N GLU A 4 -0.31 15.50 9.40
CA GLU A 4 -0.61 14.09 9.60
C GLU A 4 0.27 13.51 10.70
N PHE A 5 -0.35 12.96 11.74
CA PHE A 5 0.33 12.28 12.83
C PHE A 5 0.15 10.77 12.72
N LEU A 6 1.25 10.05 12.89
CA LEU A 6 1.25 8.60 12.83
C LEU A 6 1.75 8.03 14.16
N ALA A 7 1.31 6.82 14.47
CA ALA A 7 1.83 6.08 15.60
C ALA A 7 3.24 5.56 15.28
N VAL A 8 4.17 5.78 16.19
CA VAL A 8 5.49 5.15 16.17
C VAL A 8 5.40 3.85 16.98
N VAL A 9 5.94 2.77 16.43
CA VAL A 9 5.85 1.45 17.05
C VAL A 9 7.22 0.85 17.34
N ASP A 10 7.28 -0.08 18.28
CA ASP A 10 8.48 -0.87 18.57
C ASP A 10 8.62 -2.05 17.61
N GLU A 11 9.63 -2.88 17.82
CA GLU A 11 9.90 -4.07 17.01
C GLU A 11 8.80 -5.13 17.07
N HIS A 12 7.90 -5.04 18.04
CA HIS A 12 6.76 -5.95 18.25
C HIS A 12 5.43 -5.34 17.81
N ASP A 13 5.48 -4.23 17.05
CA ASP A 13 4.29 -3.51 16.57
C ASP A 13 3.41 -2.96 17.70
N ARG A 14 4.05 -2.56 18.82
CA ARG A 14 3.38 -1.88 19.93
C ARG A 14 3.61 -0.38 19.85
N ILE A 15 2.57 0.40 20.06
CA ILE A 15 2.66 1.87 20.00
C ILE A 15 3.49 2.38 21.16
N ILE A 16 4.54 3.17 20.85
CA ILE A 16 5.44 3.77 21.84
C ILE A 16 5.48 5.29 21.77
N ASP A 17 5.02 5.88 20.67
CA ASP A 17 5.08 7.34 20.47
C ASP A 17 4.08 7.75 19.40
N ARG A 18 3.99 9.03 19.16
CA ARG A 18 3.16 9.68 18.17
C ARG A 18 3.96 10.85 17.59
N ARG A 19 4.14 10.88 16.27
CA ARG A 19 4.95 11.90 15.62
C ARG A 19 4.36 12.36 14.30
N PRO A 20 4.69 13.57 13.84
CA PRO A 20 4.36 13.97 12.47
C PRO A 20 5.00 13.05 11.44
N ARG A 21 4.29 12.79 10.36
CA ARG A 21 4.76 11.96 9.25
C ARG A 21 6.15 12.37 8.76
N SER A 22 6.41 13.68 8.66
CA SER A 22 7.70 14.20 8.21
C SER A 22 8.87 13.78 9.11
N GLU A 23 8.67 13.80 10.45
CA GLU A 23 9.68 13.33 11.39
C GLU A 23 9.91 11.83 11.31
N ILE A 24 8.84 11.06 11.18
CA ILE A 24 8.91 9.60 11.06
C ILE A 24 9.75 9.21 9.86
N HIS A 25 9.54 9.85 8.71
CA HIS A 25 10.30 9.58 7.50
C HIS A 25 11.75 10.08 7.62
N ALA A 26 11.96 11.27 8.17
CA ALA A 26 13.31 11.83 8.32
C ALA A 26 14.17 11.00 9.28
N LEU A 27 13.59 10.51 10.37
CA LEU A 27 14.29 9.72 11.39
C LEU A 27 14.22 8.22 11.15
N LYS A 28 13.53 7.78 10.10
CA LYS A 28 13.33 6.36 9.73
C LYS A 28 12.76 5.54 10.90
N LEU A 29 11.72 6.08 11.53
CA LEU A 29 11.06 5.44 12.66
C LEU A 29 10.08 4.36 12.16
N ARG A 30 9.93 3.29 12.95
CA ARG A 30 8.95 2.24 12.64
C ARG A 30 7.54 2.79 12.78
N HIS A 31 6.72 2.52 11.79
CA HIS A 31 5.32 2.92 11.76
C HIS A 31 4.50 1.88 11.01
N ARG A 32 3.23 2.17 10.71
CA ARG A 32 2.29 1.19 10.18
C ARG A 32 1.70 1.64 8.86
N ALA A 33 1.48 0.69 7.97
CA ALA A 33 0.78 0.92 6.72
C ALA A 33 -0.10 -0.28 6.36
N VAL A 34 -1.06 -0.03 5.48
CA VAL A 34 -1.87 -1.07 4.84
C VAL A 34 -1.61 -1.04 3.34
N HIS A 35 -1.66 -2.21 2.71
CA HIS A 35 -1.69 -2.37 1.27
C HIS A 35 -2.84 -3.27 0.88
N ILE A 36 -3.52 -2.94 -0.20
CA ILE A 36 -4.71 -3.66 -0.65
C ILE A 36 -4.49 -4.13 -2.09
N LEU A 37 -4.76 -5.41 -2.32
CA LEU A 37 -4.74 -6.03 -3.64
C LEU A 37 -6.20 -6.21 -4.09
N VAL A 38 -6.60 -5.49 -5.14
CA VAL A 38 -7.95 -5.57 -5.71
C VAL A 38 -7.90 -6.43 -6.96
N PHE A 39 -8.67 -7.53 -6.96
CA PHE A 39 -8.78 -8.43 -8.11
C PHE A 39 -10.18 -8.31 -8.73
N ASN A 40 -10.26 -8.45 -10.04
CA ASN A 40 -11.53 -8.55 -10.76
C ASN A 40 -11.95 -10.02 -10.96
N ASP A 41 -13.10 -10.23 -11.62
CA ASP A 41 -13.61 -11.58 -11.88
C ASP A 41 -12.78 -12.37 -12.89
N GLN A 42 -11.91 -11.71 -13.67
CA GLN A 42 -10.96 -12.34 -14.57
C GLN A 42 -9.61 -12.62 -13.89
N GLN A 43 -9.54 -12.47 -12.57
CA GLN A 43 -8.32 -12.69 -11.77
C GLN A 43 -7.15 -11.79 -12.19
N GLN A 44 -7.45 -10.59 -12.65
CA GLN A 44 -6.45 -9.56 -12.90
C GLN A 44 -6.31 -8.69 -11.64
N LEU A 45 -5.09 -8.21 -11.39
CA LEU A 45 -4.81 -7.28 -10.31
C LEU A 45 -4.90 -5.84 -10.81
N LEU A 46 -5.54 -4.98 -10.03
CA LEU A 46 -5.52 -3.54 -10.26
C LEU A 46 -4.21 -2.97 -9.71
N LEU A 47 -3.44 -2.32 -10.57
CA LEU A 47 -2.24 -1.58 -10.17
C LEU A 47 -2.52 -0.09 -10.23
N GLN A 48 -1.95 0.66 -9.28
CA GLN A 48 -1.96 2.12 -9.34
C GLN A 48 -0.58 2.65 -9.71
N LYS A 49 -0.57 3.68 -10.56
CA LYS A 49 0.62 4.46 -10.80
C LYS A 49 0.61 5.66 -9.86
N ARG A 50 1.62 5.73 -8.99
CA ARG A 50 1.72 6.78 -7.98
C ARG A 50 1.84 8.14 -8.64
N SER A 51 1.09 9.11 -8.13
CA SER A 51 1.10 10.48 -8.66
C SER A 51 2.51 11.08 -8.64
N MET A 52 2.81 11.89 -9.64
CA MET A 52 4.04 12.70 -9.67
C MET A 52 4.07 13.78 -8.59
N LYS A 53 2.94 13.99 -7.90
CA LYS A 53 2.84 14.91 -6.75
C LYS A 53 3.34 14.27 -5.45
N LYS A 54 3.56 12.95 -5.44
CA LYS A 54 4.04 12.24 -4.25
C LYS A 54 5.50 12.59 -3.96
N ASP A 55 5.90 12.54 -2.70
CA ASP A 55 7.27 12.77 -2.28
C ASP A 55 8.18 11.55 -2.47
N LEU A 56 7.60 10.33 -2.37
CA LEU A 56 8.34 9.06 -2.50
C LEU A 56 7.76 8.21 -3.62
N ASN A 57 8.64 7.55 -4.38
CA ASN A 57 8.28 6.59 -5.43
C ASN A 57 7.31 7.13 -6.47
N LYS A 58 7.38 8.43 -6.76
CA LYS A 58 6.48 9.08 -7.71
C LYS A 58 6.62 8.46 -9.10
N GLY A 59 5.47 8.26 -9.76
CA GLY A 59 5.41 7.71 -11.11
C GLY A 59 5.65 6.22 -11.20
N LEU A 60 5.82 5.51 -10.08
CA LEU A 60 6.00 4.06 -10.08
C LEU A 60 4.67 3.34 -9.85
N TRP A 61 4.59 2.11 -10.35
CA TRP A 61 3.45 1.22 -10.14
C TRP A 61 3.52 0.56 -8.77
N ASP A 62 2.39 0.48 -8.10
CA ASP A 62 2.26 -0.05 -6.75
C ASP A 62 0.98 -0.89 -6.61
N THR A 63 0.73 -1.45 -5.41
CA THR A 63 -0.50 -2.16 -5.10
C THR A 63 -1.73 -1.30 -5.41
N SER A 64 -2.92 -1.91 -5.39
CA SER A 64 -4.15 -1.22 -5.80
C SER A 64 -4.44 0.03 -4.98
N ALA A 65 -4.28 -0.06 -3.66
CA ALA A 65 -4.42 1.06 -2.73
C ALA A 65 -3.49 0.84 -1.54
N ALA A 66 -3.02 1.92 -0.94
CA ALA A 66 -2.13 1.85 0.21
C ALA A 66 -2.17 3.16 1.00
N GLY A 67 -1.86 3.09 2.29
CA GLY A 67 -1.74 4.29 3.11
C GLY A 67 -1.25 4.00 4.50
N HIS A 68 -0.87 5.05 5.19
CA HIS A 68 -0.41 4.97 6.57
C HIS A 68 -1.60 4.80 7.53
N VAL A 69 -1.38 4.03 8.59
CA VAL A 69 -2.32 3.93 9.71
C VAL A 69 -2.14 5.19 10.56
N ASP A 70 -3.20 6.00 10.64
CA ASP A 70 -3.18 7.23 11.41
C ASP A 70 -3.12 6.95 12.92
N ASP A 71 -2.64 7.93 13.68
CA ASP A 71 -2.67 7.87 15.14
C ASP A 71 -4.12 7.64 15.62
N GLY A 72 -4.30 6.62 16.47
CA GLY A 72 -5.62 6.24 16.97
C GLY A 72 -6.40 5.28 16.09
N GLU A 73 -5.87 4.95 14.91
CA GLU A 73 -6.50 4.05 13.96
C GLU A 73 -5.92 2.63 14.09
N THR A 74 -6.72 1.62 13.73
CA THR A 74 -6.25 0.23 13.60
C THR A 74 -5.99 -0.10 12.13
N TYR A 75 -5.31 -1.22 11.86
CA TYR A 75 -5.19 -1.72 10.48
C TYR A 75 -6.57 -1.95 9.86
N GLU A 76 -7.50 -2.53 10.63
CA GLU A 76 -8.83 -2.91 10.18
C GLU A 76 -9.71 -1.71 9.82
N THR A 77 -9.49 -0.54 10.45
CA THR A 77 -10.21 0.69 10.12
C THR A 77 -9.50 1.49 9.04
N CYS A 78 -8.17 1.42 8.99
CA CYS A 78 -7.37 2.10 7.98
C CYS A 78 -7.61 1.56 6.57
N ALA A 79 -7.63 0.24 6.41
CA ALA A 79 -7.72 -0.36 5.07
C ALA A 79 -8.99 0.01 4.31
N PRO A 80 -10.22 -0.08 4.88
CA PRO A 80 -11.42 0.39 4.19
C PRO A 80 -11.39 1.89 3.89
N ARG A 81 -10.83 2.69 4.79
CA ARG A 81 -10.71 4.13 4.59
C ARG A 81 -9.83 4.45 3.38
N GLU A 82 -8.66 3.84 3.31
CA GLU A 82 -7.73 4.05 2.19
C GLU A 82 -8.32 3.56 0.86
N LEU A 83 -9.00 2.42 0.86
CA LEU A 83 -9.66 1.91 -0.33
C LEU A 83 -10.69 2.91 -0.86
N HIS A 84 -11.49 3.47 0.03
CA HIS A 84 -12.50 4.45 -0.33
C HIS A 84 -11.88 5.79 -0.78
N GLU A 85 -10.88 6.29 -0.05
CA GLU A 85 -10.22 7.56 -0.39
C GLU A 85 -9.49 7.49 -1.73
N GLU A 86 -8.77 6.39 -2.00
CA GLU A 86 -7.95 6.27 -3.19
C GLU A 86 -8.72 5.81 -4.43
N LEU A 87 -9.65 4.87 -4.27
CA LEU A 87 -10.35 4.24 -5.41
C LEU A 87 -11.87 4.46 -5.43
N GLY A 88 -12.43 5.06 -4.39
CA GLY A 88 -13.85 5.41 -4.34
C GLY A 88 -14.80 4.21 -4.18
N VAL A 89 -14.32 3.08 -3.70
CA VAL A 89 -15.12 1.86 -3.56
C VAL A 89 -15.03 1.28 -2.15
N THR A 90 -15.99 0.41 -1.84
CA THR A 90 -15.99 -0.43 -0.64
C THR A 90 -16.05 -1.89 -1.06
N ALA A 91 -15.41 -2.76 -0.28
CA ALA A 91 -15.42 -4.20 -0.52
C ALA A 91 -15.07 -4.93 0.77
N ASP A 92 -15.40 -6.22 0.84
CA ASP A 92 -14.98 -7.07 1.96
C ASP A 92 -13.49 -7.33 1.84
N LEU A 93 -12.72 -6.86 2.83
CA LEU A 93 -11.28 -6.99 2.86
C LEU A 93 -10.87 -8.25 3.64
N ILE A 94 -10.07 -9.10 3.01
CA ILE A 94 -9.57 -10.34 3.59
C ILE A 94 -8.10 -10.11 3.95
N PRO A 95 -7.72 -10.20 5.25
CA PRO A 95 -6.31 -10.07 5.63
C PRO A 95 -5.50 -11.26 5.13
N LEU A 96 -4.31 -11.00 4.59
CA LEU A 96 -3.44 -12.02 4.03
C LEU A 96 -2.23 -12.29 4.92
N PHE A 97 -1.40 -11.28 5.13
CA PHE A 97 -0.18 -11.40 5.91
C PHE A 97 0.29 -10.02 6.36
N LYS A 98 1.18 -10.00 7.36
CA LYS A 98 1.83 -8.77 7.83
C LYS A 98 3.33 -8.89 7.63
N LEU A 99 3.92 -7.89 6.98
CA LEU A 99 5.36 -7.78 6.75
C LEU A 99 6.00 -6.97 7.87
N LYS A 100 7.20 -7.38 8.27
CA LYS A 100 7.99 -6.65 9.28
C LYS A 100 8.73 -5.48 8.64
N PRO A 101 9.02 -4.41 9.41
CA PRO A 101 9.73 -3.25 8.88
C PRO A 101 11.12 -3.60 8.39
N THR A 102 11.46 -3.09 7.22
CA THR A 102 12.81 -3.10 6.66
C THR A 102 13.05 -1.77 5.96
N VAL A 103 14.30 -1.49 5.62
CA VAL A 103 14.64 -0.28 4.85
C VAL A 103 13.91 -0.26 3.51
N ASP A 104 13.82 -1.41 2.82
CA ASP A 104 13.15 -1.52 1.52
C ASP A 104 11.65 -1.30 1.63
N LEU A 105 11.05 -1.52 2.81
CA LEU A 105 9.65 -1.27 3.10
C LEU A 105 9.43 0.09 3.78
N GLY A 106 10.41 0.98 3.78
CA GLY A 106 10.31 2.29 4.40
C GLY A 106 10.10 2.26 5.91
N MET A 107 10.59 1.22 6.58
CA MET A 107 10.45 1.00 8.02
C MET A 107 8.99 0.83 8.48
N GLU A 108 8.14 0.29 7.61
CA GLU A 108 6.73 0.05 7.90
C GLU A 108 6.45 -1.40 8.28
N PHE A 109 5.65 -1.63 9.34
CA PHE A 109 4.84 -2.84 9.40
C PHE A 109 3.73 -2.69 8.38
N ILE A 110 3.58 -3.67 7.50
CA ILE A 110 2.58 -3.62 6.43
C ILE A 110 1.60 -4.76 6.58
N GLN A 111 0.34 -4.44 6.85
CA GLN A 111 -0.75 -5.41 6.77
C GLN A 111 -1.31 -5.41 5.37
N VAL A 112 -1.28 -6.57 4.72
CA VAL A 112 -1.76 -6.72 3.34
C VAL A 112 -3.13 -7.37 3.35
N TYR A 113 -4.04 -6.82 2.55
CA TYR A 113 -5.41 -7.31 2.35
C TYR A 113 -5.64 -7.61 0.89
N ARG A 114 -6.64 -8.43 0.61
CA ARG A 114 -7.18 -8.57 -0.73
C ARG A 114 -8.68 -8.40 -0.73
N CYS A 115 -9.22 -8.01 -1.87
CA CYS A 115 -10.66 -7.96 -2.10
C CYS A 115 -10.96 -8.21 -3.57
N ARG A 116 -12.25 -8.36 -3.88
CA ARG A 116 -12.74 -8.49 -5.25
C ARG A 116 -13.63 -7.30 -5.59
N HIS A 117 -13.35 -6.64 -6.69
CA HIS A 117 -14.18 -5.55 -7.20
C HIS A 117 -13.86 -5.32 -8.68
N ASN A 118 -14.90 -5.24 -9.51
CA ASN A 118 -14.74 -5.05 -10.96
C ASN A 118 -14.70 -3.57 -11.37
N GLY A 119 -14.87 -2.67 -10.43
CA GLY A 119 -15.04 -1.25 -10.75
C GLY A 119 -16.50 -0.92 -11.02
N PRO A 120 -16.79 0.31 -11.52
CA PRO A 120 -15.80 1.34 -11.84
C PRO A 120 -15.16 1.95 -10.60
N PHE A 121 -13.98 2.54 -10.79
CA PHE A 121 -13.24 3.24 -9.74
C PHE A 121 -13.18 4.73 -10.01
N THR A 122 -13.11 5.52 -8.94
CA THR A 122 -12.79 6.94 -9.00
C THR A 122 -11.46 7.14 -8.30
N ALA A 123 -10.39 7.17 -9.09
CA ALA A 123 -9.04 7.33 -8.55
C ALA A 123 -8.81 8.76 -8.05
N CYS A 124 -8.24 8.87 -6.84
CA CYS A 124 -7.89 10.17 -6.26
C CYS A 124 -6.71 10.78 -7.02
N SER A 125 -6.93 11.89 -7.71
CA SER A 125 -5.91 12.51 -8.58
C SER A 125 -4.70 13.06 -7.83
N ASP A 126 -4.82 13.30 -6.54
CA ASP A 126 -3.68 13.73 -5.72
C ASP A 126 -2.74 12.57 -5.37
N GLU A 127 -3.25 11.35 -5.43
CA GLU A 127 -2.53 10.14 -5.05
C GLU A 127 -2.14 9.27 -6.25
N ILE A 128 -2.97 9.25 -7.29
CA ILE A 128 -2.90 8.27 -8.38
C ILE A 128 -3.00 8.97 -9.73
N ASP A 129 -2.01 8.72 -10.60
CA ASP A 129 -2.04 9.24 -11.98
C ASP A 129 -2.77 8.29 -12.94
N GLU A 130 -2.69 6.99 -12.71
CA GLU A 130 -3.27 5.98 -13.59
C GLU A 130 -3.58 4.70 -12.79
N ILE A 131 -4.64 3.98 -13.19
CA ILE A 131 -4.92 2.61 -12.72
C ILE A 131 -4.98 1.68 -13.93
N ARG A 132 -4.59 0.41 -13.74
CA ARG A 132 -4.53 -0.56 -14.82
C ARG A 132 -4.76 -1.96 -14.28
N TRP A 133 -5.60 -2.74 -14.96
CA TRP A 133 -5.70 -4.17 -14.75
C TRP A 133 -4.52 -4.88 -15.41
N MET A 134 -3.96 -5.87 -14.74
CA MET A 134 -2.84 -6.64 -15.26
C MET A 134 -3.00 -8.11 -14.90
N ASP A 135 -2.71 -9.00 -15.85
CA ASP A 135 -2.74 -10.44 -15.62
C ASP A 135 -1.66 -10.85 -14.62
N MET A 136 -1.99 -11.82 -13.76
CA MET A 136 -1.06 -12.29 -12.73
C MET A 136 0.23 -12.85 -13.30
N SER A 137 0.15 -13.57 -14.43
CA SER A 137 1.33 -14.10 -15.10
C SER A 137 2.26 -13.01 -15.64
N GLU A 138 1.69 -11.92 -16.12
CA GLU A 138 2.46 -10.77 -16.58
C GLU A 138 3.17 -10.08 -15.42
N ILE A 139 2.48 -9.93 -14.29
CA ILE A 139 3.07 -9.38 -13.08
C ILE A 139 4.21 -10.28 -12.57
N ASP A 140 3.99 -11.60 -12.54
CA ASP A 140 5.04 -12.55 -12.14
C ASP A 140 6.31 -12.37 -12.96
N MET A 141 6.17 -12.21 -14.28
CA MET A 141 7.31 -12.01 -15.17
C MET A 141 8.03 -10.68 -14.87
N GLN A 142 7.28 -9.59 -14.75
CA GLN A 142 7.86 -8.27 -14.49
C GLN A 142 8.56 -8.22 -13.12
N VAL A 143 7.96 -8.81 -12.10
CA VAL A 143 8.56 -8.87 -10.76
C VAL A 143 9.84 -9.70 -10.77
N ASN A 144 9.84 -10.84 -11.48
CA ASN A 144 11.02 -11.70 -11.61
C ASN A 144 12.15 -11.00 -12.37
N GLN A 145 11.84 -10.14 -13.31
CA GLN A 145 12.80 -9.32 -14.04
C GLN A 145 13.24 -8.06 -13.26
N GLN A 146 12.74 -7.89 -12.05
CA GLN A 146 13.01 -6.74 -11.21
C GLN A 146 12.72 -5.40 -11.90
N ASP A 147 11.54 -5.30 -12.51
CA ASP A 147 11.12 -4.14 -13.27
C ASP A 147 11.23 -2.85 -12.43
N ALA A 148 12.01 -1.89 -12.91
CA ALA A 148 12.26 -0.63 -12.22
C ALA A 148 11.04 0.31 -12.22
N SER A 149 10.02 0.03 -13.02
CA SER A 149 8.76 0.80 -13.03
C SER A 149 7.84 0.45 -11.87
N MET A 150 8.16 -0.57 -11.08
CA MET A 150 7.41 -1.01 -9.92
C MET A 150 8.15 -0.66 -8.63
N THR A 151 7.40 -0.32 -7.57
CA THR A 151 8.02 -0.07 -6.27
C THR A 151 8.62 -1.36 -5.69
N GLU A 152 9.66 -1.23 -4.89
CA GLU A 152 10.25 -2.36 -4.16
C GLU A 152 9.21 -3.00 -3.22
N THR A 153 8.41 -2.18 -2.56
CA THR A 153 7.33 -2.66 -1.68
C THR A 153 6.37 -3.56 -2.43
N PHE A 154 5.92 -3.14 -3.63
CA PHE A 154 5.03 -3.98 -4.43
C PHE A 154 5.68 -5.32 -4.78
N LYS A 155 6.92 -5.31 -5.23
CA LYS A 155 7.63 -6.54 -5.60
C LYS A 155 7.74 -7.51 -4.42
N ILE A 156 8.03 -7.02 -3.23
CA ILE A 156 8.12 -7.83 -2.01
C ILE A 156 6.75 -8.42 -1.67
N ILE A 157 5.70 -7.60 -1.68
CA ILE A 157 4.31 -8.04 -1.42
C ILE A 157 3.90 -9.11 -2.42
N TRP A 158 4.14 -8.87 -3.71
CA TRP A 158 3.74 -9.79 -4.77
C TRP A 158 4.43 -11.15 -4.66
N ARG A 159 5.75 -11.15 -4.43
CA ARG A 159 6.49 -12.39 -4.21
C ARG A 159 5.92 -13.19 -3.06
N ARG A 160 5.64 -12.54 -1.94
CA ARG A 160 5.04 -13.20 -0.77
C ARG A 160 3.66 -13.77 -1.12
N TYR A 161 2.82 -12.99 -1.79
CA TYR A 161 1.48 -13.41 -2.18
C TYR A 161 1.50 -14.62 -3.12
N ARG A 162 2.42 -14.63 -4.07
CA ARG A 162 2.53 -15.70 -5.07
C ARG A 162 3.37 -16.89 -4.62
N GLY A 163 4.09 -16.78 -3.53
CA GLY A 163 5.04 -17.82 -3.09
C GLY A 163 6.28 -17.93 -3.98
N LEU A 164 6.70 -16.81 -4.54
CA LEU A 164 7.88 -16.74 -5.40
C LEU A 164 9.18 -16.51 -4.59
#